data_79791420e8a19c023a6ea219f62f7be8
#
_entry.id   79791420e8a19c023a6ea219f62f7be8
#
_cell.length_a   1.000
_cell.length_b   1.000
_cell.length_c   1.000
_cell.angle_alpha   90.00
_cell.angle_beta   90.00
_cell.angle_gamma   90.00
#
_symmetry.space_group_name_H-M   'P 1'
#
loop_
_entity.id
_entity.type
_entity.pdbx_description
1 polymer ?
#
loop_
_entity_poly.entity_id
_entity_poly.type
_entity_poly.pdbx_seq_one_letter_code
_entity_poly.pdbx_strand_id
1 'polypeptide(L)'
;RQRQMCIRDRCIAMWKVALAGTRSGGGARAQWRYFGLIGAVSTLSIFALGFFTDVERISFHWPLPGYLALLIAVPVVLNGWPRWLRRTGWWLAGTGLALAFGYYLMASTPMAREQLAGYKYYPRNFAGWQPLARAVRDELKTLPPGTRVLAGNFKVGAELGFQLGDASIEVLPHPLNDKHGRSAQLGLWHLLHDGKRDAPMLLVLAPSDQRYRDLLARYHAICEQVGPLPPPRVVSNDHGYQRFLLFRLPAERVDGPCVTPAMAWLDAPQSGATVGDTLDVHGWAFKDGVGIERVELLIDGKPVGDATYGRAFDITSAWKISTDPQHPNVAFDATLDTRHLAPGRHWLGMTLHGKDGSVEQWQEQAFVVPAR
;
A
#
# COMPACT_ATOMS: atom_id res chain seq x y z
N ARG A 1 -4.73 -18.14 -18.19
CA ARG A 1 -5.16 -18.38 -19.60
C ARG A 1 -6.49 -17.70 -19.95
N GLN A 2 -7.51 -17.67 -19.10
CA GLN A 2 -8.80 -16.98 -19.38
C GLN A 2 -8.68 -15.45 -19.51
N ARG A 3 -7.82 -14.78 -18.74
CA ARG A 3 -7.61 -13.32 -18.87
C ARG A 3 -6.99 -12.90 -20.21
N GLN A 4 -6.18 -13.75 -20.84
CA GLN A 4 -5.56 -13.48 -22.14
C GLN A 4 -6.55 -13.55 -23.31
N MET A 5 -7.59 -14.39 -23.24
CA MET A 5 -8.60 -14.50 -24.29
C MET A 5 -9.48 -13.25 -24.41
N CYS A 6 -9.98 -12.69 -23.29
CA CYS A 6 -10.82 -11.49 -23.32
C CYS A 6 -10.11 -10.23 -23.83
N ILE A 7 -8.81 -10.10 -23.60
CA ILE A 7 -7.99 -9.00 -24.13
C ILE A 7 -7.81 -9.15 -25.63
N ARG A 8 -7.61 -10.38 -26.10
CA ARG A 8 -7.37 -10.70 -27.51
C ARG A 8 -8.54 -10.32 -28.42
N ASP A 9 -9.78 -10.61 -28.01
CA ASP A 9 -10.96 -10.33 -28.82
C ASP A 9 -11.29 -8.83 -28.90
N ARG A 10 -11.06 -8.10 -27.82
CA ARG A 10 -11.19 -6.62 -27.80
C ARG A 10 -10.11 -5.96 -28.65
N CYS A 11 -8.88 -6.42 -28.57
CA CYS A 11 -7.79 -5.95 -29.44
C CYS A 11 -8.10 -6.22 -30.91
N ILE A 12 -8.67 -7.37 -31.27
CA ILE A 12 -9.08 -7.68 -32.65
C ILE A 12 -10.18 -6.72 -33.13
N ALA A 13 -11.18 -6.42 -32.29
CA ALA A 13 -12.22 -5.44 -32.63
C ALA A 13 -11.63 -4.04 -32.82
N MET A 14 -10.74 -3.62 -31.95
CA MET A 14 -10.05 -2.33 -32.03
C MET A 14 -9.15 -2.24 -33.28
N TRP A 15 -8.42 -3.28 -33.62
CA TRP A 15 -7.64 -3.37 -34.86
C TRP A 15 -8.51 -3.30 -36.12
N LYS A 16 -9.67 -3.96 -36.12
CA LYS A 16 -10.64 -3.84 -37.21
C LYS A 16 -11.16 -2.42 -37.37
N VAL A 17 -11.40 -1.70 -36.27
CA VAL A 17 -11.77 -0.27 -36.30
C VAL A 17 -10.65 0.58 -36.89
N ALA A 18 -9.42 0.38 -36.45
CA ALA A 18 -8.26 1.09 -36.98
C ALA A 18 -8.08 0.82 -38.52
N LEU A 19 -8.17 -0.44 -38.93
CA LEU A 19 -8.07 -0.83 -40.34
C LEU A 19 -9.27 -0.36 -41.19
N ALA A 20 -10.49 -0.39 -40.65
CA ALA A 20 -11.66 0.14 -41.33
C ALA A 20 -11.54 1.65 -41.55
N GLY A 21 -10.98 2.39 -40.59
CA GLY A 21 -10.69 3.82 -40.71
C GLY A 21 -9.72 4.13 -41.85
N THR A 22 -8.80 3.22 -42.19
CA THR A 22 -7.87 3.40 -43.32
C THR A 22 -8.47 3.05 -44.68
N ARG A 23 -9.56 2.26 -44.73
CA ARG A 23 -10.13 1.71 -45.95
C ARG A 23 -11.47 2.31 -46.41
N SER A 24 -12.16 3.08 -45.54
CA SER A 24 -13.50 3.59 -45.87
C SER A 24 -13.50 4.79 -46.82
N GLY A 25 -14.43 4.78 -47.78
CA GLY A 25 -14.71 5.87 -48.73
C GLY A 25 -16.00 6.63 -48.35
N GLY A 26 -16.01 7.97 -48.38
CA GLY A 26 -17.19 8.79 -48.12
C GLY A 26 -17.03 9.82 -47.00
N GLY A 27 -18.06 10.60 -46.70
CA GLY A 27 -18.02 11.73 -45.70
C GLY A 27 -17.69 11.32 -44.27
N ALA A 28 -17.97 10.08 -43.88
CA ALA A 28 -17.55 9.53 -42.57
C ALA A 28 -16.05 9.19 -42.51
N ARG A 29 -15.31 9.30 -43.60
CA ARG A 29 -13.90 8.92 -43.73
C ARG A 29 -12.97 9.68 -42.79
N ALA A 30 -13.21 10.96 -42.59
CA ALA A 30 -12.37 11.79 -41.75
C ALA A 30 -12.47 11.41 -40.27
N GLN A 31 -13.68 11.17 -39.76
CA GLN A 31 -13.92 10.73 -38.36
C GLN A 31 -13.33 9.34 -38.09
N TRP A 32 -13.53 8.38 -38.98
CA TRP A 32 -12.96 7.05 -38.84
C TRP A 32 -11.42 7.02 -38.89
N ARG A 33 -10.83 7.86 -39.77
CA ARG A 33 -9.38 8.05 -39.82
C ARG A 33 -8.86 8.66 -38.52
N TYR A 34 -9.54 9.67 -38.00
CA TYR A 34 -9.15 10.33 -36.77
C TYR A 34 -9.11 9.35 -35.59
N PHE A 35 -10.20 8.65 -35.31
CA PHE A 35 -10.25 7.68 -34.21
C PHE A 35 -9.31 6.49 -34.44
N GLY A 36 -9.22 6.00 -35.67
CA GLY A 36 -8.32 4.91 -36.02
C GLY A 36 -6.84 5.28 -35.86
N LEU A 37 -6.44 6.50 -36.25
CA LEU A 37 -5.07 6.99 -36.11
C LEU A 37 -4.71 7.22 -34.64
N ILE A 38 -5.55 7.88 -33.86
CA ILE A 38 -5.30 8.07 -32.42
C ILE A 38 -5.15 6.70 -31.74
N GLY A 39 -6.04 5.77 -32.03
CA GLY A 39 -5.98 4.42 -31.48
C GLY A 39 -4.71 3.68 -31.88
N ALA A 40 -4.37 3.70 -33.17
CA ALA A 40 -3.18 3.03 -33.70
C ALA A 40 -1.89 3.67 -33.18
N VAL A 41 -1.73 4.97 -33.29
CA VAL A 41 -0.52 5.69 -32.85
C VAL A 41 -0.31 5.50 -31.34
N SER A 42 -1.36 5.74 -30.54
CA SER A 42 -1.25 5.59 -29.08
C SER A 42 -0.92 4.15 -28.64
N THR A 43 -1.49 3.15 -29.31
CA THR A 43 -1.24 1.74 -28.95
C THR A 43 0.10 1.25 -29.48
N LEU A 44 0.43 1.54 -30.75
CA LEU A 44 1.65 1.06 -31.38
C LEU A 44 2.90 1.77 -30.84
N SER A 45 2.83 3.07 -30.54
CA SER A 45 3.98 3.80 -29.99
C SER A 45 4.36 3.25 -28.60
N ILE A 46 3.38 2.99 -27.73
CA ILE A 46 3.67 2.41 -26.42
C ILE A 46 4.16 0.97 -26.53
N PHE A 47 3.61 0.20 -27.47
CA PHE A 47 4.08 -1.15 -27.73
C PHE A 47 5.52 -1.14 -28.29
N ALA A 48 5.83 -0.22 -29.22
CA ALA A 48 7.17 -0.04 -29.77
C ALA A 48 8.18 0.43 -28.70
N LEU A 49 7.80 1.37 -27.84
CA LEU A 49 8.64 1.81 -26.72
C LEU A 49 9.06 0.65 -25.83
N GLY A 50 8.22 -0.36 -25.64
CA GLY A 50 8.55 -1.54 -24.87
C GLY A 50 9.73 -2.37 -25.39
N PHE A 51 10.14 -2.20 -26.66
CA PHE A 51 11.34 -2.83 -27.22
C PHE A 51 12.61 -2.00 -27.05
N PHE A 52 12.49 -0.71 -26.78
CA PHE A 52 13.61 0.22 -26.73
C PHE A 52 13.90 0.75 -25.30
N THR A 53 13.02 0.47 -24.36
CA THR A 53 13.16 0.92 -22.97
C THR A 53 13.30 -0.30 -22.06
N ASP A 54 14.21 -0.20 -21.10
CA ASP A 54 14.42 -1.22 -20.05
C ASP A 54 13.29 -1.17 -19.01
N VAL A 55 12.05 -1.29 -19.49
CA VAL A 55 10.84 -1.23 -18.65
C VAL A 55 10.46 -2.64 -18.22
N GLU A 56 10.69 -2.97 -16.97
CA GLU A 56 10.31 -4.26 -16.37
C GLU A 56 8.82 -4.61 -16.56
N ARG A 57 7.96 -3.63 -16.76
CA ARG A 57 6.51 -3.82 -16.94
C ARG A 57 5.88 -2.73 -17.78
N ILE A 58 5.28 -3.11 -18.90
CA ILE A 58 4.37 -2.25 -19.66
C ILE A 58 2.97 -2.41 -19.08
N SER A 59 2.39 -1.31 -18.59
CA SER A 59 1.04 -1.31 -18.07
C SER A 59 0.02 -1.13 -19.19
N PHE A 60 -0.98 -2.01 -19.24
CA PHE A 60 -2.03 -1.98 -20.27
C PHE A 60 -2.90 -0.72 -20.26
N HIS A 61 -2.83 0.11 -19.23
CA HIS A 61 -3.55 1.39 -19.17
C HIS A 61 -2.80 2.55 -19.82
N TRP A 62 -1.55 2.40 -20.20
CA TRP A 62 -0.80 3.48 -20.85
C TRP A 62 -1.40 3.90 -22.21
N PRO A 63 -1.88 2.98 -23.08
CA PRO A 63 -2.57 3.36 -24.30
C PRO A 63 -4.05 3.74 -24.08
N LEU A 64 -4.47 4.10 -22.86
CA LEU A 64 -5.85 4.46 -22.53
C LEU A 64 -6.47 5.51 -23.48
N PRO A 65 -5.78 6.60 -23.89
CA PRO A 65 -6.32 7.55 -24.86
C PRO A 65 -6.70 6.89 -26.19
N GLY A 66 -5.87 5.95 -26.65
CA GLY A 66 -6.18 5.14 -27.83
C GLY A 66 -7.39 4.24 -27.66
N TYR A 67 -7.50 3.57 -26.50
CA TYR A 67 -8.66 2.74 -26.20
C TYR A 67 -9.96 3.54 -26.13
N LEU A 68 -9.94 4.72 -25.52
CA LEU A 68 -11.11 5.59 -25.45
C LEU A 68 -11.55 6.06 -26.84
N ALA A 69 -10.60 6.46 -27.70
CA ALA A 69 -10.90 6.82 -29.09
C ALA A 69 -11.53 5.68 -29.87
N LEU A 70 -11.01 4.44 -29.73
CA LEU A 70 -11.52 3.27 -30.42
C LEU A 70 -12.87 2.79 -29.86
N LEU A 71 -13.13 2.98 -28.56
CA LEU A 71 -14.41 2.58 -27.92
C LEU A 71 -15.61 3.28 -28.55
N ILE A 72 -15.47 4.52 -29.03
CA ILE A 72 -16.54 5.26 -29.71
C ILE A 72 -17.00 4.53 -30.97
N ALA A 73 -16.09 3.85 -31.67
CA ALA A 73 -16.37 3.14 -32.91
C ALA A 73 -16.79 1.67 -32.72
N VAL A 74 -16.54 1.08 -31.53
CA VAL A 74 -16.84 -0.32 -31.23
C VAL A 74 -18.31 -0.69 -31.48
N PRO A 75 -19.34 0.09 -31.11
CA PRO A 75 -20.75 -0.26 -31.37
C PRO A 75 -21.04 -0.44 -32.84
N VAL A 76 -20.46 0.38 -33.72
CA VAL A 76 -20.65 0.28 -35.18
C VAL A 76 -20.05 -1.00 -35.73
N VAL A 77 -18.85 -1.37 -35.28
CA VAL A 77 -18.20 -2.64 -35.66
C VAL A 77 -19.01 -3.83 -35.17
N LEU A 78 -19.50 -3.78 -33.91
CA LEU A 78 -20.30 -4.83 -33.30
C LEU A 78 -21.63 -5.05 -34.05
N ASN A 79 -22.22 -4.01 -34.64
CA ASN A 79 -23.43 -4.15 -35.43
C ASN A 79 -23.24 -5.02 -36.72
N GLY A 80 -22.02 -5.05 -37.25
CA GLY A 80 -21.66 -5.93 -38.36
C GLY A 80 -21.37 -7.38 -37.96
N TRP A 81 -21.38 -7.71 -36.69
CA TRP A 81 -21.08 -9.06 -36.21
C TRP A 81 -22.33 -9.94 -36.11
N PRO A 82 -22.19 -11.29 -36.21
CA PRO A 82 -23.26 -12.22 -35.93
C PRO A 82 -23.93 -11.95 -34.59
N ARG A 83 -25.24 -12.13 -34.50
CA ARG A 83 -26.04 -11.81 -33.29
C ARG A 83 -25.49 -12.42 -32.01
N TRP A 84 -24.96 -13.64 -32.08
CA TRP A 84 -24.42 -14.34 -30.93
C TRP A 84 -23.13 -13.68 -30.41
N LEU A 85 -22.17 -13.31 -31.28
CA LEU A 85 -20.94 -12.61 -30.92
C LEU A 85 -21.24 -11.23 -30.34
N ARG A 86 -22.21 -10.51 -30.92
CA ARG A 86 -22.64 -9.21 -30.40
C ARG A 86 -23.24 -9.32 -29.01
N ARG A 87 -24.13 -10.31 -28.79
CA ARG A 87 -24.70 -10.57 -27.44
C ARG A 87 -23.61 -10.94 -26.43
N THR A 88 -22.72 -11.86 -26.80
CA THR A 88 -21.58 -12.22 -25.92
C THR A 88 -20.71 -11.03 -25.60
N GLY A 89 -20.41 -10.15 -26.56
CA GLY A 89 -19.64 -8.92 -26.33
C GLY A 89 -20.31 -7.98 -25.31
N TRP A 90 -21.61 -7.77 -25.40
CA TRP A 90 -22.35 -6.97 -24.44
C TRP A 90 -22.43 -7.61 -23.05
N TRP A 91 -22.65 -8.92 -22.98
CA TRP A 91 -22.63 -9.67 -21.71
C TRP A 91 -21.26 -9.55 -21.01
N LEU A 92 -20.17 -9.74 -21.76
CA LEU A 92 -18.81 -9.60 -21.21
C LEU A 92 -18.52 -8.17 -20.76
N ALA A 93 -18.98 -7.17 -21.52
CA ALA A 93 -18.82 -5.76 -21.12
C ALA A 93 -19.60 -5.44 -19.85
N GLY A 94 -20.86 -5.87 -19.77
CA GLY A 94 -21.72 -5.69 -18.57
C GLY A 94 -21.14 -6.40 -17.35
N THR A 95 -20.71 -7.65 -17.49
CA THR A 95 -20.07 -8.40 -16.42
C THR A 95 -18.76 -7.74 -15.97
N GLY A 96 -17.92 -7.30 -16.91
CA GLY A 96 -16.69 -6.60 -16.58
C GLY A 96 -16.92 -5.28 -15.83
N LEU A 97 -17.96 -4.53 -16.24
CA LEU A 97 -18.36 -3.29 -15.55
C LEU A 97 -18.90 -3.60 -14.16
N ALA A 98 -19.77 -4.59 -14.01
CA ALA A 98 -20.30 -5.00 -12.71
C ALA A 98 -19.21 -5.46 -11.74
N LEU A 99 -18.23 -6.25 -12.22
CA LEU A 99 -17.07 -6.67 -11.42
C LEU A 99 -16.19 -5.49 -11.01
N ALA A 100 -15.95 -4.55 -11.93
CA ALA A 100 -15.17 -3.34 -11.61
C ALA A 100 -15.90 -2.48 -10.58
N PHE A 101 -17.21 -2.26 -10.76
CA PHE A 101 -18.03 -1.50 -9.82
C PHE A 101 -18.10 -2.20 -8.45
N GLY A 102 -18.32 -3.52 -8.44
CA GLY A 102 -18.30 -4.32 -7.22
C GLY A 102 -16.96 -4.24 -6.48
N TYR A 103 -15.82 -4.29 -7.20
CA TYR A 103 -14.51 -4.11 -6.62
C TYR A 103 -14.34 -2.72 -5.98
N TYR A 104 -14.72 -1.65 -6.68
CA TYR A 104 -14.60 -0.29 -6.13
C TYR A 104 -15.55 -0.06 -4.96
N LEU A 105 -16.77 -0.59 -5.00
CA LEU A 105 -17.70 -0.54 -3.87
C LEU A 105 -17.12 -1.25 -2.64
N MET A 106 -16.56 -2.44 -2.84
CA MET A 106 -15.88 -3.21 -1.80
C MET A 106 -14.65 -2.45 -1.26
N ALA A 107 -13.81 -1.90 -2.13
CA ALA A 107 -12.63 -1.14 -1.73
C ALA A 107 -12.97 0.16 -0.96
N SER A 108 -14.10 0.79 -1.26
CA SER A 108 -14.57 2.01 -0.59
C SER A 108 -15.28 1.76 0.73
N THR A 109 -15.81 0.53 0.96
CA THR A 109 -16.56 0.18 2.17
C THR A 109 -15.64 -0.38 3.25
N PRO A 110 -15.48 0.27 4.43
CA PRO A 110 -14.57 -0.20 5.49
C PRO A 110 -14.81 -1.65 5.91
N MET A 111 -16.06 -2.01 6.22
CA MET A 111 -16.44 -3.36 6.63
C MET A 111 -16.06 -4.44 5.59
N ALA A 112 -16.23 -4.16 4.29
CA ALA A 112 -15.86 -5.12 3.25
C ALA A 112 -14.33 -5.22 3.08
N ARG A 113 -13.59 -4.12 3.25
CA ARG A 113 -12.11 -4.16 3.25
C ARG A 113 -11.55 -4.96 4.41
N GLU A 114 -12.10 -4.76 5.62
CA GLU A 114 -11.71 -5.47 6.83
C GLU A 114 -11.81 -6.99 6.64
N GLN A 115 -12.87 -7.47 5.99
CA GLN A 115 -13.00 -8.90 5.66
C GLN A 115 -11.95 -9.41 4.67
N LEU A 116 -11.39 -8.51 3.84
CA LEU A 116 -10.30 -8.83 2.92
C LEU A 116 -8.91 -8.71 3.55
N ALA A 117 -8.83 -8.24 4.79
CA ALA A 117 -7.58 -8.18 5.52
C ALA A 117 -6.93 -9.58 5.58
N GLY A 118 -5.65 -9.68 5.27
CA GLY A 118 -4.93 -10.95 5.16
C GLY A 118 -5.00 -11.64 3.79
N TYR A 119 -5.89 -11.25 2.91
CA TYR A 119 -5.94 -11.83 1.57
C TYR A 119 -5.09 -11.06 0.56
N LYS A 120 -4.58 -11.78 -0.45
CA LYS A 120 -3.75 -11.23 -1.54
C LYS A 120 -4.40 -10.06 -2.28
N TYR A 121 -5.73 -9.98 -2.27
CA TYR A 121 -6.50 -8.97 -3.02
C TYR A 121 -6.91 -7.77 -2.17
N TYR A 122 -6.38 -7.65 -0.95
CA TYR A 122 -6.64 -6.48 -0.10
C TYR A 122 -6.29 -5.17 -0.84
N PRO A 123 -7.24 -4.22 -0.93
CA PRO A 123 -7.09 -3.02 -1.75
C PRO A 123 -6.29 -1.93 -1.03
N ARG A 124 -5.05 -2.22 -0.67
CA ARG A 124 -4.15 -1.36 0.12
C ARG A 124 -4.08 0.09 -0.38
N ASN A 125 -4.10 0.29 -1.70
CA ASN A 125 -4.01 1.63 -2.28
C ASN A 125 -5.21 2.54 -1.97
N PHE A 126 -6.34 1.97 -1.57
CA PHE A 126 -7.58 2.70 -1.27
C PHE A 126 -7.89 2.74 0.24
N ALA A 127 -7.05 2.12 1.06
CA ALA A 127 -7.32 1.92 2.47
C ALA A 127 -6.67 2.99 3.35
N GLY A 128 -7.42 3.45 4.37
CA GLY A 128 -6.85 4.20 5.49
C GLY A 128 -6.60 5.69 5.28
N TRP A 129 -6.81 6.27 4.09
CA TRP A 129 -6.48 7.68 3.82
C TRP A 129 -7.31 8.68 4.63
N GLN A 130 -8.62 8.46 4.74
CA GLN A 130 -9.48 9.32 5.56
C GLN A 130 -9.17 9.23 7.07
N PRO A 131 -9.02 8.03 7.67
CA PRO A 131 -8.54 7.89 9.04
C PRO A 131 -7.18 8.55 9.26
N LEU A 132 -6.23 8.38 8.35
CA LEU A 132 -4.93 9.05 8.40
C LEU A 132 -5.10 10.58 8.40
N ALA A 133 -5.85 11.15 7.46
CA ALA A 133 -6.04 12.60 7.37
C ALA A 133 -6.72 13.17 8.63
N ARG A 134 -7.65 12.44 9.24
CA ARG A 134 -8.23 12.82 10.54
C ARG A 134 -7.16 12.81 11.64
N ALA A 135 -6.38 11.74 11.73
CA ALA A 135 -5.32 11.63 12.72
C ALA A 135 -4.27 12.74 12.57
N VAL A 136 -3.89 13.09 11.33
CA VAL A 136 -2.97 14.20 11.04
C VAL A 136 -3.57 15.55 11.46
N ARG A 137 -4.85 15.83 11.12
CA ARG A 137 -5.51 17.07 11.59
C ARG A 137 -5.57 17.18 13.12
N ASP A 138 -5.87 16.08 13.79
CA ASP A 138 -5.96 16.07 15.25
C ASP A 138 -4.58 16.24 15.87
N GLU A 139 -3.55 15.65 15.29
CA GLU A 139 -2.17 15.82 15.73
C GLU A 139 -1.70 17.27 15.57
N LEU A 140 -1.96 17.87 14.41
CA LEU A 140 -1.59 19.27 14.14
C LEU A 140 -2.24 20.28 15.11
N LYS A 141 -3.44 19.98 15.64
CA LYS A 141 -4.08 20.83 16.66
C LYS A 141 -3.31 20.86 17.98
N THR A 142 -2.52 19.82 18.27
CA THR A 142 -1.76 19.69 19.52
C THR A 142 -0.30 20.17 19.39
N LEU A 143 0.14 20.43 18.16
CA LEU A 143 1.50 20.83 17.83
C LEU A 143 1.62 22.37 17.76
N PRO A 144 2.84 22.93 17.85
CA PRO A 144 3.06 24.35 17.73
C PRO A 144 2.48 24.92 16.42
N PRO A 145 1.95 26.16 16.43
CA PRO A 145 1.54 26.83 15.21
C PRO A 145 2.69 26.89 14.19
N GLY A 146 2.37 26.67 12.90
CA GLY A 146 3.37 26.64 11.85
C GLY A 146 4.03 25.27 11.65
N THR A 147 3.64 24.23 12.41
CA THR A 147 4.09 22.85 12.12
C THR A 147 3.65 22.42 10.72
N ARG A 148 4.61 21.98 9.93
CA ARG A 148 4.38 21.52 8.55
C ARG A 148 4.28 19.99 8.50
N VAL A 149 3.57 19.47 7.49
CA VAL A 149 3.48 18.02 7.23
C VAL A 149 4.62 17.61 6.29
N LEU A 150 5.33 16.54 6.65
CA LEU A 150 6.37 15.92 5.84
C LEU A 150 5.95 14.48 5.50
N ALA A 151 5.82 14.17 4.23
CA ALA A 151 5.40 12.83 3.77
C ALA A 151 6.61 11.95 3.46
N GLY A 152 6.55 10.67 3.82
CA GLY A 152 7.61 9.71 3.60
C GLY A 152 7.82 9.33 2.11
N ASN A 153 6.82 9.54 1.25
CA ASN A 153 6.88 9.33 -0.19
C ASN A 153 5.79 10.15 -0.91
N PHE A 154 5.87 10.21 -2.26
CA PHE A 154 4.94 11.00 -3.07
C PHE A 154 3.47 10.60 -2.92
N LYS A 155 3.17 9.31 -2.69
CA LYS A 155 1.80 8.82 -2.54
C LYS A 155 1.16 9.35 -1.27
N VAL A 156 1.89 9.29 -0.14
CA VAL A 156 1.45 9.88 1.14
C VAL A 156 1.26 11.38 1.01
N GLY A 157 2.20 12.09 0.35
CA GLY A 157 2.11 13.52 0.12
C GLY A 157 0.91 13.91 -0.72
N ALA A 158 0.66 13.20 -1.82
CA ALA A 158 -0.47 13.47 -2.71
C ALA A 158 -1.82 13.23 -2.03
N GLU A 159 -1.96 12.10 -1.32
CA GLU A 159 -3.20 11.76 -0.61
C GLU A 159 -3.51 12.72 0.55
N LEU A 160 -2.50 13.06 1.35
CA LEU A 160 -2.66 14.05 2.41
C LEU A 160 -2.93 15.44 1.84
N GLY A 161 -2.22 15.85 0.79
CA GLY A 161 -2.45 17.12 0.10
C GLY A 161 -3.90 17.25 -0.36
N PHE A 162 -4.45 16.20 -0.98
CA PHE A 162 -5.84 16.15 -1.39
C PHE A 162 -6.81 16.18 -0.19
N GLN A 163 -6.58 15.36 0.84
CA GLN A 163 -7.48 15.24 1.99
C GLN A 163 -7.46 16.46 2.91
N LEU A 164 -6.33 17.14 3.02
CA LEU A 164 -6.15 18.34 3.87
C LEU A 164 -6.41 19.64 3.12
N GLY A 165 -6.44 19.61 1.78
CA GLY A 165 -6.48 20.80 0.93
C GLY A 165 -5.17 21.59 0.98
N ASP A 166 -4.04 20.94 1.23
CA ASP A 166 -2.71 21.54 1.37
C ASP A 166 -1.79 21.09 0.23
N ALA A 167 -1.45 22.01 -0.66
CA ALA A 167 -0.56 21.76 -1.78
C ALA A 167 0.94 21.90 -1.42
N SER A 168 1.26 22.27 -0.18
CA SER A 168 2.64 22.57 0.27
C SER A 168 3.31 21.42 1.02
N ILE A 169 2.70 20.24 1.07
CA ILE A 169 3.25 19.08 1.78
C ILE A 169 4.56 18.64 1.14
N GLU A 170 5.63 18.75 1.89
CA GLU A 170 6.94 18.28 1.48
C GLU A 170 7.03 16.75 1.51
N VAL A 171 7.88 16.20 0.67
CA VAL A 171 8.07 14.76 0.49
C VAL A 171 9.53 14.40 0.64
N LEU A 172 9.83 13.40 1.48
CA LEU A 172 11.19 12.88 1.61
C LEU A 172 11.68 12.25 0.30
N PRO A 173 12.98 12.33 -0.01
CA PRO A 173 13.60 11.49 -1.03
C PRO A 173 13.27 10.02 -0.79
N HIS A 174 12.79 9.32 -1.83
CA HIS A 174 12.30 7.95 -1.70
C HIS A 174 12.43 7.19 -3.02
N PRO A 175 12.92 5.92 -3.04
CA PRO A 175 13.03 5.13 -4.27
C PRO A 175 11.71 4.99 -5.05
N LEU A 176 10.58 5.02 -4.35
CA LEU A 176 9.27 5.00 -4.99
C LEU A 176 9.01 6.27 -5.83
N ASN A 177 9.51 7.43 -5.40
CA ASN A 177 9.40 8.68 -6.16
C ASN A 177 10.17 8.57 -7.48
N ASP A 178 11.39 8.00 -7.44
CA ASP A 178 12.24 7.81 -8.61
C ASP A 178 11.63 6.81 -9.57
N LYS A 179 11.20 5.65 -9.05
CA LYS A 179 10.57 4.60 -9.85
C LYS A 179 9.36 5.09 -10.65
N HIS A 180 8.62 6.06 -10.14
CA HIS A 180 7.44 6.63 -10.80
C HIS A 180 7.72 7.98 -11.48
N GLY A 181 8.98 8.40 -11.58
CA GLY A 181 9.39 9.66 -12.21
C GLY A 181 8.88 10.91 -11.48
N ARG A 182 8.54 10.77 -10.18
CA ARG A 182 7.97 11.87 -9.39
C ARG A 182 9.03 12.76 -8.76
N SER A 183 10.26 12.28 -8.56
CA SER A 183 11.33 13.08 -7.94
C SER A 183 11.60 14.37 -8.71
N ALA A 184 11.70 14.30 -10.05
CA ALA A 184 11.90 15.49 -10.88
C ALA A 184 10.73 16.48 -10.74
N GLN A 185 9.49 16.00 -10.74
CA GLN A 185 8.30 16.83 -10.60
C GLN A 185 8.22 17.49 -9.21
N LEU A 186 8.52 16.74 -8.15
CA LEU A 186 8.57 17.27 -6.78
C LEU A 186 9.67 18.34 -6.64
N GLY A 187 10.82 18.13 -7.27
CA GLY A 187 11.90 19.14 -7.33
C GLY A 187 11.47 20.43 -8.03
N LEU A 188 10.79 20.34 -9.19
CA LEU A 188 10.26 21.49 -9.91
C LEU A 188 9.20 22.27 -9.12
N TRP A 189 8.43 21.58 -8.28
CA TRP A 189 7.41 22.20 -7.43
C TRP A 189 7.94 22.64 -6.06
N HIS A 190 9.23 22.46 -5.79
CA HIS A 190 9.86 22.74 -4.50
C HIS A 190 9.20 21.98 -3.33
N LEU A 191 8.71 20.77 -3.59
CA LEU A 191 8.11 19.88 -2.61
C LEU A 191 9.04 18.73 -2.19
N LEU A 192 10.20 18.58 -2.83
CA LEU A 192 11.19 17.60 -2.40
C LEU A 192 11.96 18.16 -1.21
N HIS A 193 11.85 17.47 -0.06
CA HIS A 193 12.52 17.91 1.17
C HIS A 193 14.05 17.83 1.02
N ASP A 194 14.75 18.90 1.37
CA ASP A 194 16.22 19.06 1.21
C ASP A 194 17.02 18.74 2.50
N GLY A 195 16.34 18.22 3.53
CA GLY A 195 16.93 17.92 4.83
C GLY A 195 17.02 19.08 5.80
N LYS A 196 16.68 20.31 5.38
CA LYS A 196 16.66 21.48 6.25
C LYS A 196 15.31 21.64 6.94
N ARG A 197 15.33 22.04 8.19
CA ARG A 197 14.14 22.34 8.98
C ARG A 197 14.27 23.70 9.63
N ASP A 198 13.30 24.54 9.36
CA ASP A 198 13.14 25.88 9.93
C ASP A 198 11.90 25.97 10.85
N ALA A 199 11.10 24.91 10.88
CA ALA A 199 9.91 24.76 11.69
C ALA A 199 9.73 23.31 12.15
N PRO A 200 8.93 23.06 13.22
CA PRO A 200 8.54 21.70 13.59
C PRO A 200 7.82 21.01 12.42
N MET A 201 7.99 19.70 12.29
CA MET A 201 7.34 18.90 11.26
C MET A 201 6.62 17.68 11.83
N LEU A 202 5.48 17.35 11.21
CA LEU A 202 4.79 16.08 11.43
C LEU A 202 5.15 15.14 10.28
N LEU A 203 6.11 14.23 10.51
CA LEU A 203 6.50 13.24 9.53
C LEU A 203 5.48 12.10 9.51
N VAL A 204 5.00 11.75 8.31
CA VAL A 204 4.03 10.67 8.08
C VAL A 204 4.63 9.60 7.19
N LEU A 205 4.78 8.39 7.73
CA LEU A 205 5.27 7.22 7.01
C LEU A 205 4.14 6.21 6.78
N ALA A 206 4.22 5.48 5.67
CA ALA A 206 3.34 4.35 5.34
C ALA A 206 4.16 3.05 5.21
N PRO A 207 4.57 2.41 6.31
CA PRO A 207 5.41 1.21 6.27
C PRO A 207 4.75 0.05 5.51
N SER A 208 3.43 -0.04 5.52
CA SER A 208 2.68 -1.07 4.77
C SER A 208 2.85 -0.98 3.25
N ASP A 209 3.30 0.15 2.71
CA ASP A 209 3.57 0.34 1.28
C ASP A 209 4.96 -0.16 0.86
N GLN A 210 5.81 -0.50 1.83
CA GLN A 210 7.15 -1.03 1.60
C GLN A 210 7.19 -2.56 1.63
N ARG A 211 8.17 -3.13 0.93
CA ARG A 211 8.50 -4.54 1.16
C ARG A 211 9.10 -4.66 2.56
N TYR A 212 8.59 -5.60 3.34
CA TYR A 212 9.03 -5.79 4.71
C TYR A 212 10.55 -5.95 4.87
N ARG A 213 11.17 -6.68 3.94
CA ARG A 213 12.63 -6.87 3.89
C ARG A 213 13.43 -5.56 3.77
N ASP A 214 12.88 -4.56 3.08
CA ASP A 214 13.57 -3.31 2.78
C ASP A 214 13.25 -2.21 3.82
N LEU A 215 12.35 -2.52 4.76
CA LEU A 215 11.76 -1.52 5.66
C LEU A 215 12.79 -0.95 6.65
N LEU A 216 13.64 -1.80 7.25
CA LEU A 216 14.67 -1.34 8.18
C LEU A 216 15.68 -0.41 7.50
N ALA A 217 16.17 -0.78 6.32
CA ALA A 217 17.07 0.07 5.54
C ALA A 217 16.42 1.42 5.21
N ARG A 218 15.09 1.42 4.96
CA ARG A 218 14.36 2.65 4.75
C ARG A 218 14.29 3.51 6.01
N TYR A 219 14.08 2.93 7.18
CA TYR A 219 14.09 3.67 8.44
C TYR A 219 15.46 4.29 8.72
N HIS A 220 16.55 3.55 8.49
CA HIS A 220 17.90 4.11 8.60
C HIS A 220 18.14 5.28 7.63
N ALA A 221 17.73 5.15 6.37
CA ALA A 221 17.83 6.24 5.40
C ALA A 221 16.98 7.48 5.79
N ILE A 222 15.88 7.29 6.51
CA ILE A 222 15.09 8.40 7.06
C ILE A 222 15.82 9.03 8.24
N CYS A 223 16.38 8.24 9.16
CA CYS A 223 17.22 8.74 10.25
C CYS A 223 18.38 9.61 9.76
N GLU A 224 19.03 9.21 8.66
CA GLU A 224 20.13 10.01 8.06
C GLU A 224 19.63 11.41 7.64
N GLN A 225 18.38 11.53 7.21
CA GLN A 225 17.79 12.78 6.75
C GLN A 225 17.24 13.62 7.92
N VAL A 226 16.52 12.99 8.85
CA VAL A 226 15.77 13.73 9.87
C VAL A 226 16.28 13.54 11.31
N GLY A 227 17.27 12.70 11.52
CA GLY A 227 17.77 12.32 12.85
C GLY A 227 17.01 11.12 13.43
N PRO A 228 17.30 10.73 14.69
CA PRO A 228 16.60 9.68 15.41
C PRO A 228 15.08 9.89 15.37
N LEU A 229 14.32 8.83 15.10
CA LEU A 229 12.86 8.93 15.06
C LEU A 229 12.29 8.84 16.49
N PRO A 230 11.53 9.84 16.94
CA PRO A 230 10.86 9.77 18.23
C PRO A 230 9.76 8.71 18.23
N PRO A 231 9.19 8.33 19.40
CA PRO A 231 8.07 7.41 19.48
C PRO A 231 6.94 7.80 18.55
N PRO A 232 6.47 6.90 17.66
CA PRO A 232 5.42 7.22 16.70
C PRO A 232 4.02 7.13 17.31
N ARG A 233 3.11 7.96 16.83
CA ARG A 233 1.69 7.64 16.91
C ARG A 233 1.34 6.69 15.77
N VAL A 234 0.82 5.51 16.09
CA VAL A 234 0.40 4.51 15.09
C VAL A 234 -1.06 4.75 14.70
N VAL A 235 -1.33 4.77 13.39
CA VAL A 235 -2.69 4.77 12.83
C VAL A 235 -2.87 3.48 12.06
N SER A 236 -3.64 2.56 12.63
CA SER A 236 -3.87 1.22 12.11
C SER A 236 -5.27 1.13 11.49
N ASN A 237 -5.37 0.49 10.33
CA ASN A 237 -6.61 0.25 9.63
C ASN A 237 -6.69 -1.21 9.17
N ASP A 238 -7.91 -1.76 9.16
CA ASP A 238 -8.20 -3.08 8.64
C ASP A 238 -7.21 -4.13 9.22
N HIS A 239 -7.18 -4.26 10.55
CA HIS A 239 -6.26 -5.14 11.32
C HIS A 239 -4.76 -4.87 11.08
N GLY A 240 -4.39 -3.63 10.81
CA GLY A 240 -2.99 -3.25 10.56
C GLY A 240 -2.46 -3.58 9.18
N TYR A 241 -3.29 -4.09 8.25
CA TYR A 241 -2.89 -4.31 6.86
C TYR A 241 -2.61 -3.01 6.11
N GLN A 242 -3.16 -1.89 6.60
CA GLN A 242 -2.71 -0.56 6.27
C GLN A 242 -2.37 0.19 7.55
N ARG A 243 -1.10 0.51 7.73
CA ARG A 243 -0.54 1.15 8.91
C ARG A 243 0.23 2.40 8.52
N PHE A 244 0.04 3.47 9.31
CA PHE A 244 0.78 4.71 9.17
C PHE A 244 1.43 5.06 10.51
N LEU A 245 2.59 5.70 10.45
CA LEU A 245 3.35 6.18 11.60
C LEU A 245 3.50 7.69 11.50
N LEU A 246 3.13 8.39 12.55
CA LEU A 246 3.22 9.84 12.69
C LEU A 246 4.29 10.19 13.70
N PHE A 247 5.27 11.01 13.33
CA PHE A 247 6.39 11.42 14.19
C PHE A 247 6.42 12.93 14.35
N ARG A 248 6.52 13.39 15.58
CA ARG A 248 6.66 14.81 15.92
C ARG A 248 8.15 15.19 15.85
N LEU A 249 8.57 15.83 14.78
CA LEU A 249 9.95 16.28 14.63
C LEU A 249 10.08 17.72 15.11
N PRO A 250 11.04 18.03 16.01
CA PRO A 250 11.31 19.42 16.42
C PRO A 250 11.87 20.24 15.24
N ALA A 251 11.84 21.57 15.35
CA ALA A 251 12.42 22.46 14.34
C ALA A 251 13.92 22.21 14.15
N GLU A 252 14.64 22.07 15.26
CA GLU A 252 16.05 21.72 15.21
C GLU A 252 16.24 20.22 15.06
N ARG A 253 17.19 19.82 14.22
CA ARG A 253 17.55 18.41 14.08
C ARG A 253 18.18 17.91 15.38
N VAL A 254 17.66 16.81 15.88
CA VAL A 254 18.28 16.10 17.00
C VAL A 254 19.38 15.21 16.43
N ASP A 255 20.60 15.33 16.96
CA ASP A 255 21.71 14.44 16.64
C ASP A 255 21.74 13.25 17.60
N GLY A 256 22.14 12.10 17.07
CA GLY A 256 22.23 10.88 17.87
C GLY A 256 22.21 9.62 17.01
N PRO A 257 22.39 8.44 17.63
CA PRO A 257 22.23 7.17 16.92
C PRO A 257 20.82 7.03 16.37
N CYS A 258 20.70 6.33 15.25
CA CYS A 258 19.38 6.09 14.66
C CYS A 258 18.50 5.29 15.60
N VAL A 259 17.32 5.81 15.90
CA VAL A 259 16.23 5.08 16.56
C VAL A 259 15.15 4.84 15.53
N THR A 260 14.75 3.59 15.35
CA THR A 260 13.74 3.22 14.35
C THR A 260 12.41 2.85 15.02
N PRO A 261 11.30 2.87 14.27
CA PRO A 261 10.11 2.13 14.68
C PRO A 261 10.42 0.65 14.90
N ALA A 262 9.64 0.01 15.75
CA ALA A 262 9.78 -1.42 15.99
C ALA A 262 9.53 -2.24 14.71
N MET A 263 10.25 -3.35 14.60
CA MET A 263 10.06 -4.39 13.58
C MET A 263 9.64 -5.68 14.29
N ALA A 264 8.64 -6.37 13.76
CA ALA A 264 8.20 -7.62 14.35
C ALA A 264 7.57 -8.55 13.32
N TRP A 265 7.49 -9.83 13.67
CA TRP A 265 6.83 -10.85 12.87
C TRP A 265 6.24 -11.92 13.75
N LEU A 266 5.06 -12.42 13.37
CA LEU A 266 4.44 -13.63 13.94
C LEU A 266 4.73 -14.82 13.03
N ASP A 267 5.50 -15.77 13.53
CA ASP A 267 5.79 -17.04 12.84
C ASP A 267 4.68 -18.06 13.07
N ALA A 268 4.06 -18.01 14.24
CA ALA A 268 2.88 -18.82 14.60
C ALA A 268 1.89 -17.97 15.41
N PRO A 269 0.57 -18.21 15.21
CA PRO A 269 -0.04 -19.11 14.23
C PRO A 269 0.16 -18.62 12.80
N GLN A 270 0.10 -19.52 11.80
CA GLN A 270 0.00 -19.09 10.41
C GLN A 270 -1.36 -18.44 10.15
N SER A 271 -1.43 -17.46 9.23
CA SER A 271 -2.69 -16.76 8.93
C SER A 271 -3.77 -17.73 8.48
N GLY A 272 -4.93 -17.71 9.17
CA GLY A 272 -6.06 -18.61 8.94
C GLY A 272 -5.91 -19.99 9.55
N ALA A 273 -4.89 -20.24 10.39
CA ALA A 273 -4.73 -21.51 11.09
C ALA A 273 -5.94 -21.83 11.97
N THR A 274 -6.35 -23.10 11.99
CA THR A 274 -7.35 -23.59 12.95
C THR A 274 -6.67 -23.97 14.23
N VAL A 275 -7.16 -23.49 15.37
CA VAL A 275 -6.57 -23.71 16.69
C VAL A 275 -7.50 -24.54 17.57
N GLY A 276 -6.92 -25.31 18.50
CA GLY A 276 -7.67 -26.10 19.48
C GLY A 276 -8.01 -25.31 20.75
N ASP A 277 -7.82 -25.95 21.90
CA ASP A 277 -8.05 -25.33 23.22
C ASP A 277 -6.95 -24.34 23.62
N THR A 278 -5.81 -24.39 22.93
CA THR A 278 -4.68 -23.49 23.11
C THR A 278 -4.20 -22.94 21.78
N LEU A 279 -3.62 -21.76 21.82
CA LEU A 279 -2.98 -21.08 20.72
C LEU A 279 -1.51 -20.85 21.08
N ASP A 280 -0.61 -21.56 20.40
CA ASP A 280 0.82 -21.30 20.52
C ASP A 280 1.21 -20.13 19.64
N VAL A 281 1.87 -19.16 20.24
CA VAL A 281 2.32 -17.92 19.61
C VAL A 281 3.84 -17.89 19.62
N HIS A 282 4.44 -17.73 18.45
CA HIS A 282 5.89 -17.58 18.29
C HIS A 282 6.17 -16.44 17.32
N GLY A 283 7.22 -15.68 17.59
CA GLY A 283 7.64 -14.61 16.73
C GLY A 283 8.90 -13.91 17.23
N TRP A 284 9.19 -12.82 16.63
CA TRP A 284 10.31 -11.97 17.03
C TRP A 284 9.94 -10.49 16.87
N ALA A 285 10.57 -9.66 17.67
CA ALA A 285 10.43 -8.21 17.65
C ALA A 285 11.75 -7.56 18.05
N PHE A 286 12.12 -6.48 17.36
CA PHE A 286 13.30 -5.69 17.68
C PHE A 286 13.07 -4.20 17.36
N LYS A 287 13.89 -3.32 17.95
CA LYS A 287 13.83 -1.88 17.72
C LYS A 287 15.24 -1.31 17.78
N ASP A 288 15.75 -0.89 16.62
CA ASP A 288 17.10 -0.34 16.52
C ASP A 288 17.29 0.90 17.39
N GLY A 289 18.45 0.96 17.99
CA GLY A 289 18.89 2.03 18.89
C GLY A 289 18.38 1.94 20.32
N VAL A 290 17.30 1.15 20.59
CA VAL A 290 16.63 1.16 21.91
C VAL A 290 16.33 -0.24 22.45
N GLY A 291 15.83 -1.13 21.62
CA GLY A 291 15.32 -2.45 22.01
C GLY A 291 13.85 -2.44 22.46
N ILE A 292 13.31 -3.63 22.68
CA ILE A 292 11.94 -3.89 23.12
C ILE A 292 11.93 -4.21 24.63
N GLU A 293 11.01 -3.62 25.37
CA GLU A 293 10.80 -3.90 26.77
C GLU A 293 9.90 -5.12 26.96
N ARG A 294 8.74 -5.14 26.29
CA ARG A 294 7.78 -6.24 26.35
C ARG A 294 6.93 -6.33 25.08
N VAL A 295 6.38 -7.49 24.84
CA VAL A 295 5.44 -7.79 23.74
C VAL A 295 4.10 -8.19 24.38
N GLU A 296 3.11 -7.29 24.29
CA GLU A 296 1.75 -7.54 24.77
C GLU A 296 0.92 -8.15 23.65
N LEU A 297 0.25 -9.27 23.93
CA LEU A 297 -0.59 -9.99 22.99
C LEU A 297 -2.05 -9.58 23.15
N LEU A 298 -2.75 -9.49 22.01
CA LEU A 298 -4.16 -9.13 21.97
C LEU A 298 -4.95 -10.18 21.18
N ILE A 299 -6.17 -10.47 21.61
CA ILE A 299 -7.15 -11.19 20.80
C ILE A 299 -8.35 -10.25 20.56
N ASP A 300 -8.70 -10.06 19.30
CA ASP A 300 -9.76 -9.13 18.85
C ASP A 300 -9.62 -7.73 19.48
N GLY A 301 -8.39 -7.22 19.50
CA GLY A 301 -8.03 -5.92 20.05
C GLY A 301 -8.04 -5.81 21.58
N LYS A 302 -8.28 -6.90 22.30
CA LYS A 302 -8.25 -6.94 23.78
C LYS A 302 -6.98 -7.58 24.29
N PRO A 303 -6.25 -6.96 25.23
CA PRO A 303 -5.08 -7.56 25.85
C PRO A 303 -5.40 -8.90 26.52
N VAL A 304 -4.56 -9.91 26.28
CA VAL A 304 -4.70 -11.24 26.86
C VAL A 304 -3.47 -11.66 27.67
N GLY A 305 -2.39 -10.89 27.62
CA GLY A 305 -1.18 -11.12 28.40
C GLY A 305 0.08 -10.71 27.65
N ASP A 306 1.20 -10.80 28.33
CA ASP A 306 2.52 -10.55 27.74
C ASP A 306 3.15 -11.87 27.27
N ALA A 307 3.82 -11.84 26.13
CA ALA A 307 4.66 -12.96 25.69
C ALA A 307 5.98 -12.99 26.47
N THR A 308 6.55 -14.17 26.63
CA THR A 308 7.91 -14.34 27.14
C THR A 308 8.90 -13.87 26.08
N TYR A 309 9.47 -12.70 26.27
CA TYR A 309 10.40 -12.07 25.35
C TYR A 309 11.86 -12.25 25.79
N GLY A 310 12.80 -12.29 24.82
CA GLY A 310 14.24 -12.34 25.09
C GLY A 310 14.88 -13.70 24.77
N ARG A 311 14.27 -14.52 23.95
CA ARG A 311 14.88 -15.74 23.41
C ARG A 311 15.77 -15.43 22.21
N ALA A 312 16.80 -16.26 22.00
CA ALA A 312 17.74 -16.08 20.92
C ALA A 312 17.10 -16.32 19.55
N PHE A 313 17.27 -15.34 18.64
CA PHE A 313 16.90 -15.42 17.23
C PHE A 313 17.80 -14.50 16.41
N ASP A 314 18.44 -15.04 15.37
CA ASP A 314 19.34 -14.26 14.51
C ASP A 314 18.58 -13.51 13.43
N ILE A 315 18.39 -12.20 13.63
CA ILE A 315 17.82 -11.29 12.65
C ILE A 315 18.83 -10.78 11.62
N THR A 316 20.14 -10.93 11.88
CA THR A 316 21.19 -10.39 10.99
C THR A 316 21.27 -11.13 9.67
N SER A 317 20.75 -12.35 9.59
CA SER A 317 20.60 -13.07 8.33
C SER A 317 19.74 -12.30 7.31
N ALA A 318 18.75 -11.54 7.79
CA ALA A 318 17.88 -10.69 6.97
C ALA A 318 18.24 -9.21 7.03
N TRP A 319 18.66 -8.71 8.20
CA TRP A 319 18.95 -7.29 8.46
C TRP A 319 20.31 -7.08 9.11
N LYS A 320 21.39 -7.20 8.32
CA LYS A 320 22.78 -6.98 8.77
C LYS A 320 23.06 -5.60 9.34
N ILE A 321 22.21 -4.62 9.02
CA ILE A 321 22.34 -3.23 9.46
C ILE A 321 21.70 -2.97 10.82
N SER A 322 21.02 -3.93 11.41
CA SER A 322 20.34 -3.74 12.69
C SER A 322 21.31 -3.37 13.80
N THR A 323 20.90 -2.39 14.60
CA THR A 323 21.61 -1.87 15.77
C THR A 323 20.84 -2.13 17.05
N ASP A 324 19.90 -3.09 17.07
CA ASP A 324 19.14 -3.44 18.26
C ASP A 324 20.08 -3.94 19.37
N PRO A 325 20.07 -3.29 20.56
CA PRO A 325 20.98 -3.64 21.66
C PRO A 325 20.68 -5.00 22.30
N GLN A 326 19.52 -5.59 22.03
CA GLN A 326 19.11 -6.89 22.60
C GLN A 326 19.44 -8.06 21.70
N HIS A 327 19.80 -7.81 20.41
CA HIS A 327 20.20 -8.90 19.52
C HIS A 327 21.32 -9.73 20.16
N PRO A 328 21.28 -11.08 20.13
CA PRO A 328 20.31 -11.92 19.39
C PRO A 328 19.02 -12.30 20.17
N ASN A 329 18.76 -11.72 21.33
CA ASN A 329 17.67 -12.12 22.21
C ASN A 329 16.38 -11.35 21.89
N VAL A 330 15.82 -11.56 20.70
CA VAL A 330 14.70 -10.80 20.13
C VAL A 330 13.45 -11.64 19.82
N ALA A 331 13.49 -12.97 20.06
CA ALA A 331 12.31 -13.80 19.90
C ALA A 331 11.42 -13.79 21.13
N PHE A 332 10.14 -14.08 20.90
CA PHE A 332 9.14 -14.23 21.94
C PHE A 332 8.24 -15.46 21.68
N ASP A 333 7.65 -15.95 22.76
CA ASP A 333 6.66 -17.03 22.71
C ASP A 333 5.61 -16.87 23.81
N ALA A 334 4.44 -17.46 23.56
CA ALA A 334 3.36 -17.58 24.53
C ALA A 334 2.45 -18.75 24.15
N THR A 335 1.72 -19.27 25.13
CA THR A 335 0.60 -20.20 24.91
C THR A 335 -0.65 -19.58 25.52
N LEU A 336 -1.66 -19.30 24.71
CA LEU A 336 -2.90 -18.65 25.12
C LEU A 336 -4.03 -19.67 25.21
N ASP A 337 -4.89 -19.53 26.22
CA ASP A 337 -6.11 -20.33 26.36
C ASP A 337 -7.21 -19.79 25.45
N THR A 338 -7.70 -20.60 24.53
CA THR A 338 -8.73 -20.25 23.53
C THR A 338 -10.10 -20.86 23.84
N ARG A 339 -10.25 -21.63 24.95
CA ARG A 339 -11.49 -22.32 25.31
C ARG A 339 -12.68 -21.38 25.55
N HIS A 340 -12.40 -20.16 25.94
CA HIS A 340 -13.40 -19.12 26.20
C HIS A 340 -13.83 -18.34 24.94
N LEU A 341 -13.13 -18.54 23.81
CA LEU A 341 -13.46 -17.89 22.56
C LEU A 341 -14.64 -18.56 21.85
N ALA A 342 -15.46 -17.76 21.19
CA ALA A 342 -16.57 -18.27 20.38
C ALA A 342 -16.00 -18.97 19.12
N PRO A 343 -16.74 -19.94 18.56
CA PRO A 343 -16.38 -20.47 17.24
C PRO A 343 -16.37 -19.38 16.16
N GLY A 344 -15.38 -19.40 15.30
CA GLY A 344 -15.26 -18.43 14.22
C GLY A 344 -13.85 -17.90 14.01
N ARG A 345 -13.77 -16.81 13.25
CA ARG A 345 -12.53 -16.11 12.95
C ARG A 345 -12.22 -15.10 14.05
N HIS A 346 -11.01 -15.16 14.56
CA HIS A 346 -10.44 -14.23 15.53
C HIS A 346 -9.16 -13.61 14.99
N TRP A 347 -8.69 -12.54 15.64
CA TRP A 347 -7.49 -11.83 15.27
C TRP A 347 -6.50 -11.80 16.44
N LEU A 348 -5.30 -12.33 16.20
CA LEU A 348 -4.17 -12.20 17.10
C LEU A 348 -3.38 -10.95 16.73
N GLY A 349 -3.31 -10.00 17.64
CA GLY A 349 -2.52 -8.79 17.53
C GLY A 349 -1.39 -8.75 18.54
N MET A 350 -0.48 -7.80 18.38
CA MET A 350 0.55 -7.48 19.35
C MET A 350 0.78 -5.98 19.45
N THR A 351 1.07 -5.53 20.66
CA THR A 351 1.57 -4.20 20.96
C THR A 351 3.02 -4.30 21.45
N LEU A 352 3.90 -3.60 20.79
CA LEU A 352 5.33 -3.58 21.10
C LEU A 352 5.62 -2.38 21.97
N HIS A 353 6.15 -2.61 23.15
CA HIS A 353 6.58 -1.58 24.08
C HIS A 353 8.10 -1.44 23.98
N GLY A 354 8.56 -0.30 23.45
CA GLY A 354 9.99 0.01 23.36
C GLY A 354 10.54 0.54 24.69
N LYS A 355 11.82 0.33 24.95
CA LYS A 355 12.50 0.87 26.14
C LYS A 355 12.59 2.40 26.17
N ASP A 356 12.26 3.07 25.06
CA ASP A 356 12.08 4.51 24.95
C ASP A 356 10.67 4.99 25.32
N GLY A 357 9.81 4.08 25.82
CA GLY A 357 8.42 4.37 26.16
C GLY A 357 7.49 4.39 24.94
N SER A 358 7.97 4.03 23.75
CA SER A 358 7.11 3.89 22.57
C SER A 358 6.14 2.72 22.72
N VAL A 359 4.93 2.89 22.16
CA VAL A 359 3.88 1.88 22.14
C VAL A 359 3.40 1.75 20.71
N GLU A 360 3.72 0.63 20.06
CA GLU A 360 3.50 0.43 18.64
C GLU A 360 2.62 -0.79 18.39
N GLN A 361 1.37 -0.56 17.95
CA GLN A 361 0.51 -1.64 17.48
C GLN A 361 1.05 -2.22 16.18
N TRP A 362 1.07 -3.54 16.11
CA TRP A 362 1.50 -4.29 14.94
C TRP A 362 0.31 -4.83 14.14
N GLN A 363 0.59 -5.34 12.94
CA GLN A 363 -0.41 -6.00 12.11
C GLN A 363 -0.93 -7.27 12.81
N GLU A 364 -2.26 -7.44 12.81
CA GLU A 364 -2.92 -8.60 13.37
C GLU A 364 -2.92 -9.78 12.38
N GLN A 365 -3.00 -10.99 12.91
CA GLN A 365 -3.03 -12.23 12.15
C GLN A 365 -4.28 -13.05 12.48
N ALA A 366 -5.04 -13.42 11.44
CA ALA A 366 -6.27 -14.15 11.63
C ALA A 366 -6.02 -15.62 12.01
N PHE A 367 -6.84 -16.17 12.91
CA PHE A 367 -6.93 -17.60 13.21
C PHE A 367 -8.40 -18.02 13.35
N VAL A 368 -8.67 -19.31 13.37
CA VAL A 368 -10.03 -19.85 13.42
C VAL A 368 -10.18 -20.78 14.61
N VAL A 369 -11.22 -20.56 15.42
CA VAL A 369 -11.67 -21.46 16.47
C VAL A 369 -12.80 -22.33 15.89
N PRO A 370 -12.67 -23.67 15.85
CA PRO A 370 -13.70 -24.54 15.27
C PRO A 370 -14.96 -24.56 16.15
N ALA A 371 -16.10 -24.90 15.54
CA ALA A 371 -17.30 -25.25 16.29
C ALA A 371 -17.02 -26.53 17.10
N ARG A 372 -17.36 -26.53 18.36
CA ARG A 372 -17.23 -27.67 19.28
C ARG A 372 -18.45 -28.53 19.20
#